data_61862b3d5845fbf40d157207ae49cabf
#
_entry.id   61862b3d5845fbf40d157207ae49cabf
#
_cell.length_a   1.000
_cell.length_b   1.000
_cell.length_c   1.000
_cell.angle_alpha   90.00
_cell.angle_beta   90.00
_cell.angle_gamma   90.00
#
_symmetry.space_group_name_H-M   'P 1'
#
loop_
_entity.id
_entity.type
_entity.pdbx_description
1 polymer ?
#
loop_
_entity_poly.entity_id
_entity_poly.type
_entity_poly.pdbx_seq_one_letter_code
_entity_poly.pdbx_strand_id
1 'polypeptide(L)'
;MSCILHIETSTSACSVAVSEDGQNVFKKEDLNGPSHAVSLGVFVDEALSFADSHAMPLDAVAVSCGPGSYTGLRIGVSMAKGVCYGRNLPLIGLPTLKVQCVPVLLYHEELPEDALLCPMIDARRMEVYAAVYDRALKPVREIAADIVDENSYREYLDKHPVYFFGDGAAKCKEKITHPNAHFIDGIRPLASMMFPLAEKAIAEEDFKDVAYFEPFYLKEFVASQPKKLL
;
A
#
# COMPACT_ATOMS: atom_id res chain seq x y z
N MET A 1 12.67 12.16 -16.16
CA MET A 1 12.77 12.78 -14.83
C MET A 1 11.35 13.05 -14.41
N SER A 2 10.88 12.42 -13.33
CA SER A 2 9.52 12.65 -12.84
C SER A 2 9.54 13.05 -11.37
N CYS A 3 8.73 14.04 -11.02
CA CYS A 3 8.49 14.51 -9.67
C CYS A 3 7.08 14.10 -9.26
N ILE A 4 6.94 13.23 -8.24
CA ILE A 4 5.67 12.60 -7.92
C ILE A 4 5.35 12.80 -6.44
N LEU A 5 4.13 13.26 -6.15
CA LEU A 5 3.57 13.25 -4.79
C LEU A 5 2.94 11.88 -4.51
N HIS A 6 3.32 11.27 -3.40
CA HIS A 6 2.82 9.96 -2.96
C HIS A 6 1.97 10.10 -1.68
N ILE A 7 0.82 9.44 -1.63
CA ILE A 7 -0.12 9.45 -0.49
C ILE A 7 -0.47 8.02 -0.10
N GLU A 8 -0.20 7.64 1.16
CA GLU A 8 -0.51 6.33 1.71
C GLU A 8 -1.33 6.45 2.99
N THR A 9 -2.53 5.88 2.99
CA THR A 9 -3.47 5.91 4.11
C THR A 9 -4.28 4.61 4.26
N SER A 10 -3.85 3.55 3.59
CA SER A 10 -4.62 2.30 3.51
C SER A 10 -4.60 1.45 4.78
N THR A 11 -3.65 1.71 5.70
CA THR A 11 -3.52 1.01 6.99
C THR A 11 -3.59 2.00 8.16
N SER A 12 -3.06 1.65 9.33
CA SER A 12 -2.99 2.57 10.47
C SER A 12 -1.95 3.68 10.29
N ALA A 13 -0.97 3.49 9.40
CA ALA A 13 0.04 4.51 9.08
C ALA A 13 -0.54 5.58 8.14
N CYS A 14 -0.18 6.84 8.38
CA CYS A 14 -0.43 7.96 7.48
C CYS A 14 0.91 8.47 6.97
N SER A 15 1.13 8.47 5.68
CA SER A 15 2.39 8.95 5.12
C SER A 15 2.22 9.68 3.80
N VAL A 16 3.11 10.65 3.58
CA VAL A 16 3.24 11.44 2.35
C VAL A 16 4.71 11.51 1.98
N ALA A 17 5.03 11.40 0.70
CA ALA A 17 6.38 11.59 0.20
C ALA A 17 6.37 12.33 -1.14
N VAL A 18 7.48 12.97 -1.47
CA VAL A 18 7.77 13.44 -2.82
C VAL A 18 8.99 12.70 -3.30
N SER A 19 8.90 12.11 -4.48
CA SER A 19 10.06 11.56 -5.17
C SER A 19 10.41 12.37 -6.40
N GLU A 20 11.70 12.49 -6.68
CA GLU A 20 12.26 13.05 -7.89
C GLU A 20 13.27 12.06 -8.45
N ASP A 21 13.12 11.67 -9.72
CA ASP A 21 14.03 10.74 -10.41
C ASP A 21 14.26 9.43 -9.64
N GLY A 22 13.21 8.86 -9.07
CA GLY A 22 13.30 7.59 -8.34
C GLY A 22 13.92 7.69 -6.94
N GLN A 23 14.08 8.90 -6.41
CA GLN A 23 14.59 9.11 -5.06
C GLN A 23 13.60 9.93 -4.22
N ASN A 24 13.42 9.53 -2.95
CA ASN A 24 12.62 10.34 -2.03
C ASN A 24 13.39 11.60 -1.63
N VAL A 25 12.83 12.78 -1.95
CA VAL A 25 13.38 14.11 -1.58
C VAL A 25 12.64 14.73 -0.40
N PHE A 26 11.44 14.29 -0.12
CA PHE A 26 10.63 14.67 1.04
C PHE A 26 9.83 13.49 1.55
N LYS A 27 9.66 13.39 2.87
CA LYS A 27 8.74 12.44 3.50
C LYS A 27 8.23 12.91 4.85
N LYS A 28 6.97 12.57 5.15
CA LYS A 28 6.32 12.71 6.46
C LYS A 28 5.55 11.44 6.75
N GLU A 29 5.68 10.94 7.98
CA GLU A 29 5.10 9.66 8.39
C GLU A 29 4.57 9.78 9.82
N ASP A 30 3.33 9.32 10.04
CA ASP A 30 2.78 9.06 11.36
C ASP A 30 2.41 7.58 11.45
N LEU A 31 3.13 6.85 12.27
CA LEU A 31 3.03 5.40 12.44
C LEU A 31 2.25 4.99 13.71
N ASN A 32 1.78 5.98 14.50
CA ASN A 32 1.29 5.77 15.87
C ASN A 32 -0.22 5.54 15.98
N GLY A 33 -0.95 5.49 14.87
CA GLY A 33 -2.37 5.19 14.89
C GLY A 33 -3.20 5.95 13.85
N PRO A 34 -4.52 5.80 13.86
CA PRO A 34 -5.39 6.35 12.83
C PRO A 34 -5.51 7.87 12.95
N SER A 35 -4.52 8.58 12.43
CA SER A 35 -4.45 10.06 12.43
C SER A 35 -4.77 10.69 11.07
N HIS A 36 -5.20 9.90 10.08
CA HIS A 36 -5.35 10.34 8.68
C HIS A 36 -6.15 11.64 8.52
N ALA A 37 -7.26 11.78 9.25
CA ALA A 37 -8.11 12.98 9.14
C ALA A 37 -7.43 14.25 9.69
N VAL A 38 -6.46 14.11 10.58
CA VAL A 38 -5.74 15.24 11.21
C VAL A 38 -4.44 15.51 10.51
N SER A 39 -3.65 14.46 10.22
CA SER A 39 -2.27 14.59 9.77
C SER A 39 -2.13 14.72 8.25
N LEU A 40 -3.00 14.08 7.46
CA LEU A 40 -2.81 14.02 6.01
C LEU A 40 -2.81 15.39 5.36
N GLY A 41 -3.76 16.26 5.72
CA GLY A 41 -3.84 17.60 5.15
C GLY A 41 -2.56 18.43 5.39
N VAL A 42 -2.03 18.35 6.62
CA VAL A 42 -0.78 19.02 6.99
C VAL A 42 0.41 18.45 6.22
N PHE A 43 0.53 17.12 6.13
CA PHE A 43 1.63 16.48 5.42
C PHE A 43 1.63 16.78 3.92
N VAL A 44 0.44 16.82 3.30
CA VAL A 44 0.29 17.19 1.88
C VAL A 44 0.63 18.64 1.66
N ASP A 45 0.17 19.57 2.51
CA ASP A 45 0.50 20.99 2.42
C ASP A 45 2.00 21.23 2.55
N GLU A 46 2.67 20.59 3.52
CA GLU A 46 4.12 20.64 3.67
C GLU A 46 4.86 20.08 2.45
N ALA A 47 4.39 18.97 1.87
CA ALA A 47 4.97 18.36 0.68
C ALA A 47 4.84 19.25 -0.55
N LEU A 48 3.66 19.86 -0.76
CA LEU A 48 3.43 20.81 -1.85
C LEU A 48 4.26 22.08 -1.69
N SER A 49 4.33 22.61 -0.47
CA SER A 49 5.17 23.79 -0.15
C SER A 49 6.65 23.49 -0.36
N PHE A 50 7.10 22.28 -0.02
CA PHE A 50 8.47 21.83 -0.28
C PHE A 50 8.75 21.81 -1.79
N ALA A 51 7.91 21.16 -2.59
CA ALA A 51 8.09 21.09 -4.03
C ALA A 51 8.09 22.48 -4.68
N ASP A 52 7.14 23.35 -4.30
CA ASP A 52 7.05 24.72 -4.83
C ASP A 52 8.27 25.57 -4.49
N SER A 53 8.77 25.49 -3.23
CA SER A 53 9.93 26.26 -2.77
C SER A 53 11.26 25.83 -3.40
N HIS A 54 11.35 24.58 -3.87
CA HIS A 54 12.52 24.02 -4.55
C HIS A 54 12.40 24.05 -6.08
N ALA A 55 11.35 24.70 -6.62
CA ALA A 55 11.07 24.75 -8.05
C ALA A 55 10.99 23.35 -8.71
N MET A 56 10.36 22.41 -8.02
CA MET A 56 10.15 21.03 -8.44
C MET A 56 8.70 20.87 -8.90
N PRO A 57 8.37 21.07 -10.19
CA PRO A 57 7.01 20.90 -10.69
C PRO A 57 6.61 19.43 -10.58
N LEU A 58 5.45 19.15 -9.95
CA LEU A 58 4.93 17.80 -9.87
C LEU A 58 4.39 17.35 -11.23
N ASP A 59 4.71 16.11 -11.62
CA ASP A 59 4.22 15.47 -12.85
C ASP A 59 2.97 14.62 -12.60
N ALA A 60 2.80 14.07 -11.37
CA ALA A 60 1.67 13.22 -11.02
C ALA A 60 1.44 13.19 -9.50
N VAL A 61 0.27 12.66 -9.12
CA VAL A 61 -0.03 12.26 -7.74
C VAL A 61 -0.32 10.76 -7.72
N ALA A 62 0.41 10.00 -6.90
CA ALA A 62 0.18 8.59 -6.67
C ALA A 62 -0.49 8.36 -5.31
N VAL A 63 -1.51 7.51 -5.28
CA VAL A 63 -2.22 7.15 -4.06
C VAL A 63 -2.40 5.64 -3.98
N SER A 64 -2.26 5.07 -2.78
CA SER A 64 -2.64 3.68 -2.56
C SER A 64 -4.16 3.53 -2.62
N CYS A 65 -4.61 2.62 -3.49
CA CYS A 65 -6.03 2.49 -3.83
C CYS A 65 -6.73 1.31 -3.14
N GLY A 66 -6.01 0.53 -2.35
CA GLY A 66 -6.57 -0.62 -1.64
C GLY A 66 -5.97 -1.96 -2.08
N PRO A 67 -6.38 -3.06 -1.40
CA PRO A 67 -7.32 -3.09 -0.28
C PRO A 67 -6.75 -2.44 0.99
N GLY A 68 -7.62 -2.17 1.98
CA GLY A 68 -7.19 -1.58 3.27
C GLY A 68 -8.35 -0.98 4.07
N SER A 69 -8.01 -0.07 4.95
CA SER A 69 -8.96 0.68 5.77
C SER A 69 -9.94 1.47 4.91
N TYR A 70 -11.23 1.18 5.03
CA TYR A 70 -12.30 1.87 4.28
C TYR A 70 -12.23 3.40 4.43
N THR A 71 -12.12 3.88 5.68
CA THR A 71 -12.03 5.31 5.97
C THR A 71 -10.71 5.90 5.48
N GLY A 72 -9.59 5.20 5.72
CA GLY A 72 -8.27 5.65 5.30
C GLY A 72 -8.18 5.82 3.79
N LEU A 73 -8.60 4.81 3.02
CA LEU A 73 -8.61 4.85 1.56
C LEU A 73 -9.46 6.02 1.02
N ARG A 74 -10.63 6.28 1.59
CA ARG A 74 -11.47 7.43 1.18
C ARG A 74 -10.79 8.76 1.42
N ILE A 75 -10.16 8.93 2.59
CA ILE A 75 -9.43 10.16 2.93
C ILE A 75 -8.27 10.37 1.95
N GLY A 76 -7.44 9.33 1.72
CA GLY A 76 -6.28 9.42 0.83
C GLY A 76 -6.67 9.69 -0.62
N VAL A 77 -7.62 8.92 -1.17
CA VAL A 77 -8.07 9.09 -2.56
C VAL A 77 -8.77 10.44 -2.75
N SER A 78 -9.57 10.91 -1.78
CA SER A 78 -10.20 12.23 -1.89
C SER A 78 -9.16 13.36 -1.89
N MET A 79 -8.12 13.25 -1.04
CA MET A 79 -7.01 14.20 -1.01
C MET A 79 -6.24 14.20 -2.34
N ALA A 80 -5.87 13.02 -2.84
CA ALA A 80 -5.17 12.88 -4.12
C ALA A 80 -5.97 13.50 -5.28
N LYS A 81 -7.27 13.19 -5.37
CA LYS A 81 -8.18 13.78 -6.38
C LYS A 81 -8.24 15.31 -6.25
N GLY A 82 -8.31 15.84 -5.04
CA GLY A 82 -8.32 17.29 -4.80
C GLY A 82 -7.04 17.96 -5.30
N VAL A 83 -5.88 17.39 -5.02
CA VAL A 83 -4.58 17.90 -5.51
C VAL A 83 -4.50 17.81 -7.03
N CYS A 84 -4.86 16.64 -7.61
CA CYS A 84 -4.87 16.45 -9.06
C CYS A 84 -5.77 17.47 -9.78
N TYR A 85 -6.97 17.68 -9.28
CA TYR A 85 -7.91 18.66 -9.84
C TYR A 85 -7.39 20.09 -9.72
N GLY A 86 -6.90 20.48 -8.53
CA GLY A 86 -6.44 21.84 -8.27
C GLY A 86 -5.16 22.23 -9.02
N ARG A 87 -4.29 21.25 -9.31
CA ARG A 87 -3.01 21.46 -10.01
C ARG A 87 -2.99 20.93 -11.45
N ASN A 88 -4.12 20.40 -11.94
CA ASN A 88 -4.23 19.78 -13.26
C ASN A 88 -3.19 18.66 -13.49
N LEU A 89 -3.06 17.76 -12.50
CA LEU A 89 -2.12 16.65 -12.52
C LEU A 89 -2.80 15.31 -12.77
N PRO A 90 -2.15 14.35 -13.43
CA PRO A 90 -2.64 12.98 -13.56
C PRO A 90 -2.64 12.26 -12.19
N LEU A 91 -3.58 11.33 -12.02
CA LEU A 91 -3.75 10.50 -10.85
C LEU A 91 -3.26 9.08 -11.12
N ILE A 92 -2.44 8.53 -10.23
CA ILE A 92 -1.96 7.15 -10.26
C ILE A 92 -2.54 6.40 -9.06
N GLY A 93 -3.24 5.29 -9.32
CA GLY A 93 -3.76 4.39 -8.28
C GLY A 93 -2.90 3.15 -8.14
N LEU A 94 -2.26 2.96 -6.99
CA LEU A 94 -1.36 1.83 -6.72
C LEU A 94 -2.00 0.81 -5.77
N PRO A 95 -2.02 -0.49 -6.12
CA PRO A 95 -2.50 -1.54 -5.21
C PRO A 95 -1.67 -1.60 -3.92
N THR A 96 -2.31 -1.47 -2.76
CA THR A 96 -1.63 -1.44 -1.45
C THR A 96 -0.72 -2.64 -1.22
N LEU A 97 -1.16 -3.84 -1.61
CA LEU A 97 -0.38 -5.06 -1.44
C LEU A 97 0.90 -5.04 -2.30
N LYS A 98 0.90 -4.42 -3.48
CA LYS A 98 2.13 -4.21 -4.26
C LYS A 98 3.07 -3.20 -3.59
N VAL A 99 2.52 -2.14 -3.01
CA VAL A 99 3.33 -1.17 -2.24
C VAL A 99 4.06 -1.85 -1.09
N GLN A 100 3.42 -2.79 -0.39
CA GLN A 100 4.06 -3.58 0.67
C GLN A 100 5.19 -4.48 0.16
N CYS A 101 5.15 -4.94 -1.10
CA CYS A 101 6.23 -5.76 -1.66
C CYS A 101 7.50 -4.96 -1.93
N VAL A 102 7.39 -3.66 -2.21
CA VAL A 102 8.54 -2.83 -2.60
C VAL A 102 9.67 -2.84 -1.56
N PRO A 103 9.44 -2.56 -0.26
CA PRO A 103 10.53 -2.60 0.72
C PRO A 103 11.16 -4.00 0.86
N VAL A 104 10.38 -5.07 0.67
CA VAL A 104 10.91 -6.44 0.70
C VAL A 104 11.87 -6.65 -0.47
N LEU A 105 11.50 -6.23 -1.68
CA LEU A 105 12.35 -6.36 -2.86
C LEU A 105 13.59 -5.47 -2.83
N LEU A 106 13.51 -4.31 -2.17
CA LEU A 106 14.63 -3.37 -2.11
C LEU A 106 15.66 -3.72 -1.01
N TYR A 107 15.23 -4.30 0.10
CA TYR A 107 16.07 -4.43 1.30
C TYR A 107 16.35 -5.87 1.72
N HIS A 108 15.75 -6.88 1.06
CA HIS A 108 15.99 -8.31 1.32
C HIS A 108 16.64 -8.95 0.09
N GLU A 109 17.94 -8.71 -0.08
CA GLU A 109 18.72 -9.22 -1.23
C GLU A 109 18.85 -10.76 -1.23
N GLU A 110 18.65 -11.41 -0.07
CA GLU A 110 18.75 -12.85 0.12
C GLU A 110 17.57 -13.66 -0.41
N LEU A 111 16.55 -13.00 -0.97
CA LEU A 111 15.37 -13.69 -1.51
C LEU A 111 15.75 -14.63 -2.67
N PRO A 112 15.42 -15.94 -2.60
CA PRO A 112 15.60 -16.86 -3.73
C PRO A 112 14.92 -16.39 -5.02
N GLU A 113 15.43 -16.83 -6.18
CA GLU A 113 14.85 -16.42 -7.46
C GLU A 113 13.40 -16.88 -7.64
N ASP A 114 13.05 -18.05 -7.07
CA ASP A 114 11.72 -18.65 -7.11
C ASP A 114 10.84 -18.27 -5.89
N ALA A 115 11.29 -17.29 -5.07
CA ALA A 115 10.54 -16.82 -3.94
C ALA A 115 9.20 -16.18 -4.36
N LEU A 116 8.15 -16.49 -3.62
CA LEU A 116 6.86 -15.83 -3.74
C LEU A 116 6.65 -14.85 -2.59
N LEU A 117 6.04 -13.73 -2.90
CA LEU A 117 5.73 -12.64 -1.98
C LEU A 117 4.24 -12.68 -1.63
N CYS A 118 3.92 -12.77 -0.35
CA CYS A 118 2.54 -12.78 0.15
C CYS A 118 2.32 -11.64 1.15
N PRO A 119 2.07 -10.41 0.64
CA PRO A 119 1.68 -9.28 1.48
C PRO A 119 0.31 -9.53 2.10
N MET A 120 0.16 -9.17 3.39
CA MET A 120 -1.06 -9.39 4.16
C MET A 120 -1.48 -8.12 4.90
N ILE A 121 -2.71 -7.70 4.68
CA ILE A 121 -3.34 -6.62 5.47
C ILE A 121 -4.33 -7.26 6.44
N ASP A 122 -4.34 -6.79 7.69
CA ASP A 122 -5.26 -7.28 8.71
C ASP A 122 -6.72 -6.93 8.38
N ALA A 123 -7.57 -7.97 8.19
CA ALA A 123 -9.01 -7.84 7.96
C ALA A 123 -9.83 -8.21 9.20
N ARG A 124 -9.20 -8.21 10.38
CA ARG A 124 -9.74 -8.63 11.70
C ARG A 124 -9.91 -10.13 11.84
N ARG A 125 -9.97 -10.61 13.12
CA ARG A 125 -10.00 -12.05 13.45
C ARG A 125 -8.86 -12.79 12.71
N MET A 126 -9.11 -14.01 12.21
CA MET A 126 -8.13 -14.76 11.40
C MET A 126 -8.26 -14.49 9.90
N GLU A 127 -8.81 -13.35 9.50
CA GLU A 127 -8.95 -12.96 8.11
C GLU A 127 -7.91 -11.91 7.71
N VAL A 128 -7.37 -12.07 6.51
CA VAL A 128 -6.41 -11.14 5.90
C VAL A 128 -6.83 -10.80 4.47
N TYR A 129 -6.48 -9.60 4.00
CA TYR A 129 -6.45 -9.32 2.56
C TYR A 129 -5.06 -9.67 2.07
N ALA A 130 -4.97 -10.60 1.13
CA ALA A 130 -3.70 -11.09 0.62
C ALA A 130 -3.73 -11.33 -0.88
N ALA A 131 -2.56 -11.36 -1.47
CA ALA A 131 -2.30 -11.82 -2.82
C ALA A 131 -0.99 -12.61 -2.81
N VAL A 132 -0.68 -13.31 -3.89
CA VAL A 132 0.63 -13.95 -4.06
C VAL A 132 1.25 -13.41 -5.34
N TYR A 133 2.46 -12.86 -5.23
CA TYR A 133 3.21 -12.29 -6.33
C TYR A 133 4.53 -13.04 -6.54
N ASP A 134 5.02 -13.05 -7.79
CA ASP A 134 6.43 -13.35 -8.05
C ASP A 134 7.31 -12.11 -7.74
N ARG A 135 8.63 -12.25 -7.87
CA ARG A 135 9.58 -11.14 -7.65
C ARG A 135 9.46 -9.99 -8.67
N ALA A 136 8.81 -10.21 -9.81
CA ALA A 136 8.50 -9.18 -10.79
C ALA A 136 7.14 -8.49 -10.52
N LEU A 137 6.51 -8.79 -9.37
CA LEU A 137 5.18 -8.32 -8.97
C LEU A 137 4.06 -8.71 -9.92
N LYS A 138 4.26 -9.78 -10.69
CA LYS A 138 3.19 -10.44 -11.42
C LYS A 138 2.32 -11.24 -10.45
N PRO A 139 0.98 -11.15 -10.52
CA PRO A 139 0.12 -11.94 -9.65
C PRO A 139 0.21 -13.43 -10.03
N VAL A 140 0.61 -14.25 -9.06
CA VAL A 140 0.48 -15.71 -9.08
C VAL A 140 -0.91 -16.09 -8.56
N ARG A 141 -1.42 -15.30 -7.63
CA ARG A 141 -2.79 -15.32 -7.14
C ARG A 141 -3.31 -13.90 -6.94
N GLU A 142 -4.49 -13.63 -7.44
CA GLU A 142 -5.17 -12.34 -7.30
C GLU A 142 -5.54 -12.03 -5.84
N ILE A 143 -5.83 -10.77 -5.59
CA ILE A 143 -6.20 -10.26 -4.28
C ILE A 143 -7.49 -10.93 -3.80
N ALA A 144 -7.45 -11.49 -2.60
CA ALA A 144 -8.60 -12.11 -1.95
C ALA A 144 -8.65 -11.81 -0.45
N ALA A 145 -9.82 -12.05 0.16
CA ALA A 145 -10.01 -12.06 1.60
C ALA A 145 -9.94 -13.52 2.08
N ASP A 146 -8.91 -13.84 2.83
CA ASP A 146 -8.62 -15.21 3.25
C ASP A 146 -8.85 -15.38 4.74
N ILE A 147 -9.64 -16.40 5.11
CA ILE A 147 -9.67 -16.91 6.49
C ILE A 147 -8.53 -17.92 6.61
N VAL A 148 -7.50 -17.58 7.37
CA VAL A 148 -6.27 -18.36 7.42
C VAL A 148 -6.37 -19.51 8.40
N ASP A 149 -6.05 -20.72 7.91
CA ASP A 149 -5.94 -21.97 8.63
C ASP A 149 -4.60 -22.70 8.37
N GLU A 150 -4.46 -23.95 8.85
CA GLU A 150 -3.24 -24.75 8.70
C GLU A 150 -2.98 -25.22 7.26
N ASN A 151 -3.97 -25.18 6.37
CA ASN A 151 -3.88 -25.57 4.97
C ASN A 151 -3.72 -24.38 4.02
N SER A 152 -3.88 -23.19 4.54
CA SER A 152 -3.80 -21.96 3.74
C SER A 152 -2.44 -21.82 3.06
N TYR A 153 -2.45 -21.44 1.78
CA TYR A 153 -1.26 -21.28 0.91
C TYR A 153 -0.43 -22.53 0.66
N ARG A 154 -0.89 -23.73 1.04
CA ARG A 154 -0.12 -24.97 0.93
C ARG A 154 0.28 -25.29 -0.51
N GLU A 155 -0.59 -25.01 -1.48
CA GLU A 155 -0.30 -25.20 -2.91
C GLU A 155 0.94 -24.43 -3.41
N TYR A 156 1.26 -23.30 -2.78
CA TYR A 156 2.46 -22.50 -3.06
C TYR A 156 3.64 -22.98 -2.21
N LEU A 157 3.40 -23.22 -0.93
CA LEU A 157 4.41 -23.63 0.04
C LEU A 157 5.04 -24.98 -0.29
N ASP A 158 4.29 -25.91 -0.86
CA ASP A 158 4.82 -27.21 -1.28
C ASP A 158 5.84 -27.10 -2.44
N LYS A 159 5.91 -25.93 -3.12
CA LYS A 159 6.73 -25.73 -4.33
C LYS A 159 7.76 -24.62 -4.21
N HIS A 160 7.49 -23.59 -3.40
CA HIS A 160 8.26 -22.37 -3.35
C HIS A 160 8.46 -21.89 -1.91
N PRO A 161 9.57 -21.20 -1.61
CA PRO A 161 9.65 -20.37 -0.41
C PRO A 161 8.68 -19.19 -0.55
N VAL A 162 7.77 -19.04 0.43
CA VAL A 162 6.77 -17.97 0.46
C VAL A 162 7.08 -17.03 1.60
N TYR A 163 7.22 -15.75 1.29
CA TYR A 163 7.52 -14.69 2.26
C TYR A 163 6.25 -13.93 2.61
N PHE A 164 5.83 -14.06 3.85
CA PHE A 164 4.64 -13.42 4.42
C PHE A 164 5.04 -12.16 5.18
N PHE A 165 4.40 -11.05 4.91
CA PHE A 165 4.69 -9.77 5.58
C PHE A 165 3.47 -8.85 5.58
N GLY A 166 3.56 -7.74 6.32
CA GLY A 166 2.46 -6.81 6.53
C GLY A 166 1.81 -7.00 7.90
N ASP A 167 0.89 -6.11 8.26
CA ASP A 167 0.24 -6.11 9.57
C ASP A 167 -0.70 -7.30 9.81
N GLY A 168 -1.16 -7.95 8.74
CA GLY A 168 -1.93 -9.21 8.81
C GLY A 168 -1.09 -10.46 9.02
N ALA A 169 0.22 -10.42 8.73
CA ALA A 169 1.06 -11.63 8.71
C ALA A 169 1.36 -12.17 10.11
N ALA A 170 1.56 -11.30 11.11
CA ALA A 170 1.98 -11.72 12.45
C ALA A 170 1.02 -12.73 13.09
N LYS A 171 -0.29 -12.52 12.97
CA LYS A 171 -1.31 -13.43 13.51
C LYS A 171 -1.39 -14.78 12.78
N CYS A 172 -0.87 -14.86 11.56
CA CYS A 172 -0.89 -16.06 10.74
C CYS A 172 0.26 -17.04 11.05
N LYS A 173 1.32 -16.59 11.76
CA LYS A 173 2.50 -17.41 12.09
C LYS A 173 2.16 -18.72 12.79
N GLU A 174 1.18 -18.71 13.70
CA GLU A 174 0.76 -19.89 14.45
C GLU A 174 -0.02 -20.91 13.60
N LYS A 175 -0.60 -20.46 12.48
CA LYS A 175 -1.37 -21.28 11.56
C LYS A 175 -0.55 -21.80 10.40
N ILE A 176 0.31 -20.96 9.84
CA ILE A 176 1.14 -21.32 8.69
C ILE A 176 2.52 -21.74 9.20
N THR A 177 2.69 -23.03 9.46
CA THR A 177 3.91 -23.62 10.07
C THR A 177 4.78 -24.40 9.09
N HIS A 178 4.51 -24.30 7.77
CA HIS A 178 5.25 -25.02 6.74
C HIS A 178 6.73 -24.58 6.70
N PRO A 179 7.71 -25.50 6.43
CA PRO A 179 9.15 -25.14 6.37
C PRO A 179 9.50 -24.03 5.37
N ASN A 180 8.76 -23.93 4.27
CA ASN A 180 8.93 -22.90 3.25
C ASN A 180 8.18 -21.58 3.57
N ALA A 181 7.54 -21.48 4.74
CA ALA A 181 6.90 -20.26 5.19
C ALA A 181 7.90 -19.37 5.92
N HIS A 182 8.20 -18.21 5.35
CA HIS A 182 9.10 -17.22 5.91
C HIS A 182 8.31 -15.96 6.27
N PHE A 183 8.54 -15.39 7.45
CA PHE A 183 7.83 -14.21 7.92
C PHE A 183 8.79 -13.04 8.09
N ILE A 184 8.48 -11.90 7.46
CA ILE A 184 9.23 -10.66 7.57
C ILE A 184 8.40 -9.68 8.40
N ASP A 185 8.93 -9.29 9.55
CA ASP A 185 8.25 -8.36 10.45
C ASP A 185 8.53 -6.90 10.08
N GLY A 186 7.63 -5.99 10.51
CA GLY A 186 7.84 -4.55 10.38
C GLY A 186 7.53 -3.96 9.00
N ILE A 187 7.14 -4.76 8.02
CA ILE A 187 6.76 -4.27 6.69
C ILE A 187 5.40 -3.57 6.76
N ARG A 188 5.34 -2.35 6.23
CA ARG A 188 4.12 -1.54 6.13
C ARG A 188 4.08 -0.85 4.76
N PRO A 189 2.89 -0.58 4.20
CA PRO A 189 2.80 0.30 3.05
C PRO A 189 3.12 1.73 3.51
N LEU A 190 4.07 2.38 2.83
CA LEU A 190 4.48 3.75 3.10
C LEU A 190 4.58 4.53 1.79
N ALA A 191 4.25 5.81 1.83
CA ALA A 191 4.35 6.69 0.67
C ALA A 191 5.76 6.72 0.08
N SER A 192 6.78 6.66 0.94
CA SER A 192 8.19 6.60 0.55
C SER A 192 8.60 5.34 -0.21
N MET A 193 7.74 4.30 -0.24
CA MET A 193 7.98 3.04 -0.96
C MET A 193 7.16 2.95 -2.27
N MET A 194 6.42 4.00 -2.63
CA MET A 194 5.53 3.97 -3.81
C MET A 194 6.25 4.32 -5.11
N PHE A 195 7.40 5.00 -5.04
CA PHE A 195 8.07 5.59 -6.22
C PHE A 195 8.36 4.58 -7.34
N PRO A 196 8.84 3.33 -7.12
CA PRO A 196 9.14 2.43 -8.23
C PRO A 196 7.89 2.03 -9.02
N LEU A 197 6.76 1.88 -8.31
CA LEU A 197 5.48 1.54 -8.94
C LEU A 197 4.88 2.76 -9.66
N ALA A 198 5.04 3.96 -9.11
CA ALA A 198 4.55 5.20 -9.70
C ALA A 198 5.34 5.57 -10.98
N GLU A 199 6.67 5.43 -10.96
CA GLU A 199 7.52 5.60 -12.15
C GLU A 199 7.11 4.64 -13.27
N LYS A 200 6.86 3.38 -12.91
CA LYS A 200 6.36 2.39 -13.87
C LYS A 200 5.01 2.81 -14.45
N ALA A 201 4.08 3.28 -13.62
CA ALA A 201 2.76 3.72 -14.07
C ALA A 201 2.85 4.94 -15.01
N ILE A 202 3.76 5.89 -14.76
CA ILE A 202 4.03 7.00 -15.68
C ILE A 202 4.56 6.49 -17.03
N ALA A 203 5.53 5.57 -16.99
CA ALA A 203 6.12 5.01 -18.22
C ALA A 203 5.10 4.21 -19.06
N GLU A 204 4.11 3.61 -18.41
CA GLU A 204 3.02 2.85 -19.03
C GLU A 204 1.78 3.73 -19.33
N GLU A 205 1.79 5.01 -18.97
CA GLU A 205 0.65 5.94 -19.06
C GLU A 205 -0.61 5.42 -18.32
N ASP A 206 -0.43 4.64 -17.23
CA ASP A 206 -1.53 4.08 -16.44
C ASP A 206 -2.09 5.13 -15.47
N PHE A 207 -2.79 6.11 -16.04
CA PHE A 207 -3.46 7.17 -15.28
C PHE A 207 -4.94 6.84 -15.05
N LYS A 208 -5.44 7.29 -13.90
CA LYS A 208 -6.85 7.11 -13.52
C LYS A 208 -7.65 8.37 -13.79
N ASP A 209 -8.90 8.20 -14.17
CA ASP A 209 -9.83 9.31 -14.31
C ASP A 209 -10.08 9.97 -12.94
N VAL A 210 -9.67 11.22 -12.79
CA VAL A 210 -9.76 11.95 -11.50
C VAL A 210 -11.22 12.08 -11.03
N ALA A 211 -12.19 12.18 -11.93
CA ALA A 211 -13.60 12.34 -11.57
C ALA A 211 -14.22 11.03 -11.05
N TYR A 212 -13.90 9.91 -11.73
CA TYR A 212 -14.58 8.63 -11.50
C TYR A 212 -13.76 7.61 -10.72
N PHE A 213 -12.47 7.86 -10.47
CA PHE A 213 -11.66 6.94 -9.71
C PHE A 213 -12.17 6.73 -8.29
N GLU A 214 -12.30 5.47 -7.88
CA GLU A 214 -12.72 5.05 -6.54
C GLU A 214 -11.72 4.06 -5.95
N PRO A 215 -11.61 4.01 -4.59
CA PRO A 215 -10.81 2.99 -3.93
C PRO A 215 -11.33 1.58 -4.25
N PHE A 216 -10.40 0.63 -4.30
CA PHE A 216 -10.74 -0.79 -4.41
C PHE A 216 -11.18 -1.34 -3.07
N TYR A 217 -12.49 -1.53 -2.90
CA TYR A 217 -13.08 -2.14 -1.72
C TYR A 217 -13.27 -3.64 -1.95
N LEU A 218 -12.44 -4.47 -1.32
CA LEU A 218 -12.55 -5.92 -1.45
C LEU A 218 -13.80 -6.49 -0.75
N LYS A 219 -14.31 -5.77 0.25
CA LYS A 219 -15.56 -6.07 0.97
C LYS A 219 -16.45 -4.85 1.06
N GLU A 220 -17.75 -5.08 1.06
CA GLU A 220 -18.72 -4.03 1.37
C GLU A 220 -18.53 -3.54 2.82
N PHE A 221 -18.80 -2.25 3.03
CA PHE A 221 -18.76 -1.66 4.35
C PHE A 221 -19.88 -2.20 5.24
N VAL A 222 -19.51 -2.92 6.30
CA VAL A 222 -20.44 -3.35 7.34
C VAL A 222 -20.28 -2.42 8.55
N ALA A 223 -21.27 -1.55 8.77
CA ALA A 223 -21.30 -0.68 9.94
C ALA A 223 -21.39 -1.55 11.23
N SER A 224 -20.46 -1.34 12.16
CA SER A 224 -20.58 -1.93 13.49
C SER A 224 -21.74 -1.26 14.23
N GLN A 225 -22.66 -2.04 14.82
CA GLN A 225 -23.65 -1.46 15.70
C GLN A 225 -22.95 -0.77 16.87
N PRO A 226 -23.36 0.46 17.23
CA PRO A 226 -22.79 1.14 18.39
C PRO A 226 -23.03 0.27 19.64
N LYS A 227 -21.98 0.07 20.46
CA LYS A 227 -22.15 -0.52 21.77
C LYS A 227 -23.13 0.35 22.54
N LYS A 228 -24.24 -0.23 23.02
CA LYS A 228 -25.11 0.46 23.96
C LYS A 228 -24.25 0.91 25.13
N LEU A 229 -24.12 2.21 25.33
CA LEU A 229 -23.63 2.79 26.56
C LEU A 229 -24.71 2.50 27.61
N LEU A 230 -24.42 1.59 28.55
CA LEU A 230 -25.21 1.40 29.77
C LEU A 230 -24.89 2.52 30.73
#